data_7303489b1c2bce7bc0eebe56e855d7e9
#
_entry.id   7303489b1c2bce7bc0eebe56e855d7e9
#
_cell.length_a   1.000
_cell.length_b   1.000
_cell.length_c   1.000
_cell.angle_alpha   90.00
_cell.angle_beta   90.00
_cell.angle_gamma   90.00
#
_symmetry.space_group_name_H-M   'P 1'
#
loop_
_entity.id
_entity.type
_entity.pdbx_description
1 polymer ?
#
loop_
_entity_poly.entity_id
_entity_poly.type
_entity_poly.pdbx_seq_one_letter_code
_entity_poly.pdbx_strand_id
1 'polypeptide(L)'
;MRNKFVSLQALALLVIFCLTGSLTRAAVNPKPFVVPELKQWTGKDGNFTPGKDARIVCTSQNPELLRIARMFADDYQQMFGQTLSVAQGKATSGDFVLSLSADKKLGEEGYAMLCSAFL
;
A
#
# COMPACT_ATOMS: atom_id res chain seq x y z
N MET A 1 6.94 2.14 -59.88
CA MET A 1 5.80 1.57 -59.12
C MET A 1 6.21 0.63 -57.97
N ARG A 2 7.44 0.14 -57.92
CA ARG A 2 7.90 -0.86 -56.91
C ARG A 2 8.09 -0.29 -55.48
N ASN A 3 8.35 1.00 -55.33
CA ASN A 3 8.64 1.60 -54.01
C ASN A 3 7.41 1.93 -53.19
N LYS A 4 6.21 2.03 -53.75
CA LYS A 4 4.98 2.31 -52.98
C LYS A 4 4.44 1.08 -52.26
N PHE A 5 4.67 -0.13 -52.78
CA PHE A 5 4.25 -1.38 -52.15
C PHE A 5 5.08 -1.71 -50.92
N VAL A 6 6.39 -1.45 -50.96
CA VAL A 6 7.29 -1.68 -49.84
C VAL A 6 6.95 -0.75 -48.65
N SER A 7 6.56 0.51 -48.96
CA SER A 7 6.14 1.48 -47.96
C SER A 7 4.85 1.07 -47.23
N LEU A 8 3.89 0.50 -47.93
CA LEU A 8 2.61 0.08 -47.37
C LEU A 8 2.77 -1.16 -46.46
N GLN A 9 3.62 -2.10 -46.83
CA GLN A 9 3.93 -3.27 -46.03
C GLN A 9 4.71 -2.90 -44.76
N ALA A 10 5.65 -1.97 -44.82
CA ALA A 10 6.39 -1.47 -43.66
C ALA A 10 5.47 -0.73 -42.70
N LEU A 11 4.50 0.05 -43.20
CA LEU A 11 3.52 0.74 -42.36
C LEU A 11 2.57 -0.24 -41.66
N ALA A 12 2.12 -1.30 -42.36
CA ALA A 12 1.26 -2.32 -41.77
C ALA A 12 1.97 -3.12 -40.66
N LEU A 13 3.25 -3.44 -40.83
CA LEU A 13 4.07 -4.10 -39.81
C LEU A 13 4.29 -3.21 -38.58
N LEU A 14 4.49 -1.91 -38.77
CA LEU A 14 4.64 -0.96 -37.69
C LEU A 14 3.35 -0.84 -36.85
N VAL A 15 2.19 -0.81 -37.47
CA VAL A 15 0.88 -0.75 -36.81
C VAL A 15 0.60 -2.03 -36.01
N ILE A 16 0.94 -3.20 -36.54
CA ILE A 16 0.78 -4.48 -35.84
C ILE A 16 1.70 -4.54 -34.61
N PHE A 17 2.92 -4.03 -34.72
CA PHE A 17 3.86 -3.98 -33.58
C PHE A 17 3.40 -3.04 -32.47
N CYS A 18 2.72 -1.93 -32.79
CA CYS A 18 2.12 -1.03 -31.81
C CYS A 18 0.88 -1.62 -31.11
N LEU A 19 0.17 -2.54 -31.74
CA LEU A 19 -1.02 -3.19 -31.16
C LEU A 19 -0.70 -4.35 -30.22
N THR A 20 0.55 -4.86 -30.21
CA THR A 20 1.02 -5.84 -29.23
C THR A 20 1.58 -5.20 -27.95
N GLY A 21 1.19 -3.96 -27.68
CA GLY A 21 1.46 -3.32 -26.39
C GLY A 21 1.02 -4.26 -25.29
N SER A 22 2.00 -4.87 -24.59
CA SER A 22 1.77 -5.76 -23.47
C SER A 22 0.88 -5.04 -22.48
N LEU A 23 -0.35 -5.46 -22.31
CA LEU A 23 -1.17 -5.14 -21.15
C LEU A 23 -0.44 -5.73 -19.95
N THR A 24 0.54 -4.98 -19.42
CA THR A 24 1.15 -5.30 -18.13
C THR A 24 0.05 -5.17 -17.09
N ARG A 25 -0.61 -6.30 -16.82
CA ARG A 25 -1.55 -6.41 -15.71
C ARG A 25 -0.72 -6.17 -14.45
N ALA A 26 -1.03 -5.09 -13.73
CA ALA A 26 -0.38 -4.83 -12.46
C ALA A 26 -0.48 -6.09 -11.59
N ALA A 27 0.64 -6.54 -11.06
CA ALA A 27 0.68 -7.76 -10.26
C ALA A 27 -0.02 -7.49 -8.93
N VAL A 28 -1.01 -8.29 -8.61
CA VAL A 28 -1.68 -8.25 -7.30
C VAL A 28 -0.69 -8.69 -6.23
N ASN A 29 -0.57 -7.91 -5.14
CA ASN A 29 0.33 -8.23 -4.05
C ASN A 29 0.00 -9.60 -3.43
N PRO A 30 0.97 -10.53 -3.34
CA PRO A 30 0.76 -11.84 -2.74
C PRO A 30 0.53 -11.71 -1.23
N LYS A 31 -0.10 -12.74 -0.64
CA LYS A 31 -0.26 -12.82 0.83
C LYS A 31 1.13 -12.85 1.49
N PRO A 32 1.44 -11.91 2.40
CA PRO A 32 2.72 -11.91 3.10
C PRO A 32 2.80 -13.07 4.09
N PHE A 33 4.01 -13.56 4.31
CA PHE A 33 4.27 -14.50 5.39
C PHE A 33 4.43 -13.72 6.70
N VAL A 34 3.53 -13.94 7.65
CA VAL A 34 3.56 -13.34 8.99
C VAL A 34 3.16 -14.39 10.04
N VAL A 35 3.58 -14.20 11.27
CA VAL A 35 3.25 -15.07 12.40
C VAL A 35 2.56 -14.21 13.48
N PRO A 36 1.35 -14.56 13.89
CA PRO A 36 0.47 -15.62 13.36
C PRO A 36 0.00 -15.37 11.94
N GLU A 37 -0.38 -16.42 11.22
CA GLU A 37 -0.82 -16.33 9.83
C GLU A 37 -2.10 -15.49 9.70
N LEU A 38 -2.16 -14.68 8.65
CA LEU A 38 -3.35 -13.89 8.35
C LEU A 38 -4.54 -14.79 8.02
N LYS A 39 -5.65 -14.61 8.73
CA LYS A 39 -6.91 -15.33 8.46
C LYS A 39 -7.53 -14.93 7.13
N GLN A 40 -7.39 -13.66 6.74
CA GLN A 40 -7.92 -13.11 5.50
C GLN A 40 -6.87 -12.21 4.84
N TRP A 41 -6.77 -12.27 3.53
CA TRP A 41 -5.92 -11.41 2.73
C TRP A 41 -6.59 -11.06 1.41
N THR A 42 -6.59 -9.80 1.07
CA THR A 42 -7.00 -9.32 -0.25
C THR A 42 -5.87 -8.45 -0.80
N GLY A 43 -5.06 -9.03 -1.69
CA GLY A 43 -4.01 -8.30 -2.38
C GLY A 43 -4.61 -7.28 -3.35
N LYS A 44 -3.98 -6.12 -3.44
CA LYS A 44 -4.27 -5.08 -4.43
C LYS A 44 -2.98 -4.66 -5.13
N ASP A 45 -3.12 -3.85 -6.17
CA ASP A 45 -1.99 -3.28 -6.87
C ASP A 45 -1.36 -2.13 -6.07
N GLY A 46 -0.03 -1.94 -6.25
CA GLY A 46 0.71 -0.85 -5.64
C GLY A 46 1.27 -1.16 -4.25
N ASN A 47 2.01 -0.19 -3.73
CA ASN A 47 2.68 -0.25 -2.45
C ASN A 47 2.35 1.00 -1.63
N PHE A 48 2.23 0.84 -0.33
CA PHE A 48 2.23 1.97 0.58
C PHE A 48 3.66 2.44 0.78
N THR A 49 3.90 3.73 0.56
CA THR A 49 5.17 4.36 0.86
C THR A 49 4.92 5.47 1.87
N PRO A 50 5.48 5.35 3.10
CA PRO A 50 5.37 6.41 4.09
C PRO A 50 5.93 7.71 3.55
N GLY A 51 5.26 8.81 3.85
CA GLY A 51 5.77 10.15 3.53
C GLY A 51 7.06 10.46 4.28
N LYS A 52 7.82 11.43 3.80
CA LYS A 52 9.04 11.89 4.49
C LYS A 52 8.74 12.36 5.92
N ASP A 53 7.61 13.02 6.10
CA ASP A 53 7.12 13.52 7.38
C ASP A 53 5.95 12.67 7.90
N ALA A 54 5.93 11.36 7.60
CA ALA A 54 4.90 10.44 8.02
C ALA A 54 4.75 10.42 9.53
N ARG A 55 3.51 10.28 9.99
CA ARG A 55 3.14 10.24 11.40
C ARG A 55 2.35 8.96 11.68
N ILE A 56 2.29 8.61 12.94
CA ILE A 56 1.33 7.64 13.44
C ILE A 56 0.17 8.42 14.05
N VAL A 57 -0.98 8.41 13.41
CA VAL A 57 -2.17 9.16 13.84
C VAL A 57 -3.10 8.23 14.59
N CYS A 58 -3.31 8.48 15.88
CA CYS A 58 -4.26 7.76 16.71
C CYS A 58 -5.65 8.42 16.62
N THR A 59 -6.68 7.62 16.37
CA THR A 59 -8.06 8.11 16.25
C THR A 59 -8.73 8.41 17.58
N SER A 60 -8.12 8.02 18.71
CA SER A 60 -8.61 8.28 20.05
C SER A 60 -7.47 8.56 21.03
N GLN A 61 -7.84 9.13 22.20
CA GLN A 61 -6.91 9.40 23.31
C GLN A 61 -6.76 8.21 24.25
N ASN A 62 -7.08 7.00 23.80
CA ASN A 62 -6.90 5.81 24.62
C ASN A 62 -5.42 5.64 24.99
N PRO A 63 -5.06 5.55 26.29
CA PRO A 63 -3.66 5.45 26.73
C PRO A 63 -2.93 4.23 26.15
N GLU A 64 -3.63 3.11 26.02
CA GLU A 64 -3.05 1.88 25.48
C GLU A 64 -2.75 2.02 23.97
N LEU A 65 -3.66 2.63 23.21
CA LEU A 65 -3.42 2.92 21.79
C LEU A 65 -2.21 3.84 21.62
N LEU A 66 -2.08 4.86 22.46
CA LEU A 66 -0.93 5.77 22.42
C LEU A 66 0.37 5.06 22.81
N ARG A 67 0.33 4.13 23.76
CA ARG A 67 1.48 3.31 24.14
C ARG A 67 1.94 2.44 22.96
N ILE A 68 1.01 1.75 22.30
CA ILE A 68 1.28 0.92 21.12
C ILE A 68 1.84 1.77 19.97
N ALA A 69 1.29 2.95 19.75
CA ALA A 69 1.79 3.88 18.73
C ALA A 69 3.25 4.28 18.96
N ARG A 70 3.63 4.53 20.21
CA ARG A 70 5.03 4.87 20.55
C ARG A 70 5.96 3.68 20.37
N MET A 71 5.55 2.49 20.79
CA MET A 71 6.34 1.27 20.54
C MET A 71 6.55 1.05 19.05
N PHE A 72 5.50 1.21 18.23
CA PHE A 72 5.65 1.11 16.79
C PHE A 72 6.60 2.17 16.22
N ALA A 73 6.55 3.42 16.70
CA ALA A 73 7.46 4.47 16.28
C ALA A 73 8.93 4.12 16.59
N ASP A 74 9.19 3.59 17.78
CA ASP A 74 10.53 3.19 18.22
C ASP A 74 11.06 2.01 17.37
N ASP A 75 10.25 0.99 17.17
CA ASP A 75 10.59 -0.17 16.34
C ASP A 75 10.85 0.27 14.87
N TYR A 76 10.03 1.15 14.34
CA TYR A 76 10.17 1.66 12.98
C TYR A 76 11.48 2.44 12.82
N GLN A 77 11.83 3.27 13.80
CA GLN A 77 13.11 3.98 13.81
C GLN A 77 14.30 3.02 13.86
N GLN A 78 14.23 1.98 14.67
CA GLN A 78 15.29 0.98 14.76
C GLN A 78 15.47 0.20 13.46
N MET A 79 14.37 -0.15 12.78
CA MET A 79 14.41 -0.95 11.56
C MET A 79 14.76 -0.14 10.32
N PHE A 80 14.28 1.08 10.21
CA PHE A 80 14.34 1.88 8.98
C PHE A 80 15.12 3.19 9.12
N GLY A 81 15.53 3.57 10.32
CA GLY A 81 16.25 4.82 10.59
C GLY A 81 15.41 6.08 10.44
N GLN A 82 14.10 5.96 10.22
CA GLN A 82 13.18 7.09 10.07
C GLN A 82 12.36 7.25 11.35
N THR A 83 12.34 8.46 11.89
CA THR A 83 11.52 8.80 13.07
C THR A 83 10.08 9.10 12.65
N LEU A 84 9.12 8.45 13.29
CA LEU A 84 7.70 8.73 13.16
C LEU A 84 7.19 9.47 14.40
N SER A 85 6.53 10.60 14.25
CA SER A 85 5.87 11.26 15.36
C SER A 85 4.49 10.65 15.61
N VAL A 86 4.11 10.55 16.89
CA VAL A 86 2.76 10.14 17.28
C VAL A 86 1.87 11.37 17.41
N ALA A 87 0.77 11.39 16.69
CA ALA A 87 -0.17 12.51 16.64
C ALA A 87 -1.61 12.04 16.88
N GLN A 88 -2.48 13.00 17.14
CA GLN A 88 -3.93 12.79 17.21
C GLN A 88 -4.61 13.68 16.17
N GLY A 89 -5.78 13.28 15.70
CA GLY A 89 -6.58 14.06 14.79
C GLY A 89 -6.70 13.45 13.40
N LYS A 90 -6.68 14.31 12.37
CA LYS A 90 -6.88 13.89 11.00
C LYS A 90 -5.55 13.43 10.37
N ALA A 91 -5.57 12.25 9.79
CA ALA A 91 -4.45 11.73 9.02
C ALA A 91 -4.41 12.37 7.62
N THR A 92 -3.22 12.37 7.04
CA THR A 92 -2.95 12.80 5.67
C THR A 92 -2.33 11.65 4.87
N SER A 93 -2.26 11.81 3.56
CA SER A 93 -1.63 10.79 2.71
C SER A 93 -0.20 10.50 3.16
N GLY A 94 0.14 9.22 3.30
CA GLY A 94 1.45 8.77 3.77
C GLY A 94 1.57 8.58 5.28
N ASP A 95 0.55 8.94 6.07
CA ASP A 95 0.49 8.66 7.51
C ASP A 95 0.06 7.19 7.79
N PHE A 96 0.47 6.68 8.94
CA PHE A 96 -0.10 5.47 9.54
C PHE A 96 -1.27 5.86 10.43
N VAL A 97 -2.36 5.09 10.38
CA VAL A 97 -3.54 5.33 11.22
C VAL A 97 -3.76 4.16 12.15
N LEU A 98 -3.79 4.42 13.45
CA LEU A 98 -4.15 3.44 14.47
C LEU A 98 -5.52 3.77 15.04
N SER A 99 -6.39 2.77 15.07
CA SER A 99 -7.73 2.88 15.64
C SER A 99 -8.10 1.64 16.43
N LEU A 100 -8.94 1.81 17.43
CA LEU A 100 -9.59 0.70 18.10
C LEU A 100 -10.86 0.34 17.34
N SER A 101 -11.07 -0.96 17.12
CA SER A 101 -12.26 -1.48 16.48
C SER A 101 -13.17 -2.14 17.51
N ALA A 102 -14.47 -1.89 17.39
CA ALA A 102 -15.50 -2.60 18.13
C ALA A 102 -16.03 -3.84 17.37
N ASP A 103 -15.39 -4.24 16.29
CA ASP A 103 -15.81 -5.39 15.49
C ASP A 103 -15.55 -6.71 16.25
N LYS A 104 -16.63 -7.30 16.76
CA LYS A 104 -16.60 -8.57 17.49
C LYS A 104 -16.04 -9.75 16.68
N LYS A 105 -15.99 -9.64 15.34
CA LYS A 105 -15.42 -10.68 14.48
C LYS A 105 -13.90 -10.77 14.60
N LEU A 106 -13.26 -9.70 15.03
CA LEU A 106 -11.80 -9.67 15.24
C LEU A 106 -11.37 -10.42 16.51
N GLY A 107 -12.28 -10.56 17.49
CA GLY A 107 -11.91 -11.08 18.82
C GLY A 107 -11.12 -10.08 19.65
N GLU A 108 -10.67 -10.48 20.83
CA GLU A 108 -10.00 -9.58 21.79
C GLU A 108 -8.60 -9.14 21.31
N GLU A 109 -7.89 -10.01 20.61
CA GLU A 109 -6.52 -9.76 20.13
C GLU A 109 -6.45 -9.63 18.59
N GLY A 110 -7.62 -9.55 17.94
CA GLY A 110 -7.70 -9.46 16.50
C GLY A 110 -7.33 -8.07 15.96
N TYR A 111 -6.76 -8.05 14.78
CA TYR A 111 -6.48 -6.79 14.07
C TYR A 111 -6.87 -6.89 12.60
N ALA A 112 -7.15 -5.74 12.01
CA ALA A 112 -7.32 -5.59 10.58
C ALA A 112 -6.37 -4.49 10.08
N MET A 113 -5.75 -4.72 8.95
CA MET A 113 -4.89 -3.76 8.27
C MET A 113 -5.47 -3.42 6.92
N LEU A 114 -5.58 -2.13 6.62
CA LEU A 114 -6.03 -1.62 5.34
C LEU A 114 -4.98 -0.65 4.79
N CYS A 115 -4.46 -0.95 3.60
CA CYS A 115 -3.68 0.00 2.83
C CYS A 115 -4.59 0.64 1.78
N SER A 116 -4.77 1.95 1.84
CA SER A 116 -5.53 2.70 0.85
C SER A 116 -4.72 3.88 0.33
N ALA A 117 -4.93 4.22 -0.93
CA ALA A 117 -4.28 5.37 -1.56
C ALA A 117 -4.92 6.71 -1.12
N PHE A 118 -6.10 6.66 -0.49
CA PHE A 118 -6.87 7.83 -0.07
C PHE A 118 -7.50 7.56 1.31
N LEU A 119 -7.34 8.51 2.19
CA LEU A 119 -8.11 8.67 3.40
C LEU A 119 -9.13 9.81 3.20
#